data_1eb3b19f2657e48e8ab3b315bcaaeebd
#
_entry.id   1eb3b19f2657e48e8ab3b315bcaaeebd
#
_cell.length_a   1.000
_cell.length_b   1.000
_cell.length_c   1.000
_cell.angle_alpha   90.00
_cell.angle_beta   90.00
_cell.angle_gamma   90.00
#
_symmetry.space_group_name_H-M   'P 1'
#
loop_
_entity.id
_entity.type
_entity.pdbx_description
1 polymer ?
#
loop_
_entity_poly.entity_id
_entity_poly.type
_entity_poly.pdbx_seq_one_letter_code
_entity_poly.pdbx_strand_id
1 'polypeptide(L)'
;MSTFVKATQAYQPGQRTLPRRYYVSSDVYGEEQERIFAQRWLCVGRQAELAEPGDYVLRTVAGESVIVVRGQDGAVRAFYNVCRHRGTRLCTAEHGRLSETIQCPYHAWTYTLDGTLIGAPHMNEVPGFDKRDYPLHPVALAAWEGFLFINLARDPEPFAQAFAPLAGRFSRFNLARLRSGRRTDYDVRANWKLIFQNFSECLHCPVIHPGLAKLTPYTSGENDLFEGPYLGGYMVITAPGGSLTLSGRACGPAVGDLAAEDQHRVYFYSLFPNMLLSLHPDYVMFHTLWPEASDRTHITCEWLFHPDAFGQPGFAPEDAVSFWDETNRQDWNICERSQLGIASRAYEPGPYSPREGISAAWDRAFLRAIGHTS
;
A
#
# COMPACT_ATOMS: atom_id res chain seq x y z
N MET A 1 -4.31 -26.68 13.87
CA MET A 1 -5.38 -26.82 12.86
C MET A 1 -5.24 -25.65 11.89
N SER A 2 -5.37 -25.86 10.59
CA SER A 2 -5.33 -24.79 9.60
C SER A 2 -6.44 -23.79 9.90
N THR A 3 -6.10 -22.50 10.00
CA THR A 3 -7.06 -21.40 10.16
C THR A 3 -7.66 -20.94 8.84
N PHE A 4 -7.25 -21.58 7.74
CA PHE A 4 -7.71 -21.23 6.40
C PHE A 4 -9.10 -21.75 6.10
N VAL A 5 -9.92 -20.89 5.51
CA VAL A 5 -11.28 -21.19 5.07
C VAL A 5 -11.46 -20.79 3.61
N LYS A 6 -12.36 -21.45 2.90
CA LYS A 6 -12.71 -21.05 1.52
C LYS A 6 -13.52 -19.76 1.52
N ALA A 7 -13.42 -18.96 0.47
CA ALA A 7 -14.21 -17.74 0.30
C ALA A 7 -15.71 -18.01 0.46
N THR A 8 -16.19 -19.18 0.03
CA THR A 8 -17.59 -19.62 0.21
C THR A 8 -18.02 -19.79 1.68
N GLN A 9 -17.08 -20.00 2.60
CA GLN A 9 -17.35 -20.11 4.03
C GLN A 9 -17.36 -18.73 4.72
N ALA A 10 -16.69 -17.75 4.13
CA ALA A 10 -16.69 -16.35 4.57
C ALA A 10 -17.93 -15.58 4.04
N TYR A 11 -18.67 -16.14 3.09
CA TYR A 11 -19.83 -15.51 2.47
C TYR A 11 -21.00 -15.40 3.44
N GLN A 12 -21.62 -14.25 3.46
CA GLN A 12 -22.87 -13.98 4.19
C GLN A 12 -24.00 -13.77 3.16
N PRO A 13 -25.08 -14.54 3.19
CA PRO A 13 -26.20 -14.40 2.26
C PRO A 13 -26.85 -13.02 2.33
N GLY A 14 -27.25 -12.50 1.16
CA GLY A 14 -27.94 -11.21 1.08
C GLY A 14 -27.03 -10.00 0.94
N GLN A 15 -25.71 -10.17 0.98
CA GLN A 15 -24.76 -9.08 0.75
C GLN A 15 -24.82 -8.58 -0.70
N ARG A 16 -24.71 -7.27 -0.84
CA ARG A 16 -24.71 -6.57 -2.13
C ARG A 16 -23.52 -5.63 -2.23
N THR A 17 -23.12 -5.32 -3.46
CA THR A 17 -22.13 -4.30 -3.77
C THR A 17 -22.55 -2.94 -3.21
N LEU A 18 -21.59 -2.03 -3.03
CA LEU A 18 -21.87 -0.70 -2.48
C LEU A 18 -22.77 0.12 -3.42
N PRO A 19 -23.67 0.96 -2.88
CA PRO A 19 -24.41 1.95 -3.64
C PRO A 19 -23.52 2.89 -4.47
N ARG A 20 -24.02 3.32 -5.62
CA ARG A 20 -23.36 4.21 -6.60
C ARG A 20 -22.61 5.37 -5.95
N ARG A 21 -23.21 6.03 -4.95
CA ARG A 21 -22.61 7.20 -4.26
C ARG A 21 -21.20 6.96 -3.74
N TYR A 22 -20.89 5.74 -3.29
CA TYR A 22 -19.58 5.40 -2.74
C TYR A 22 -18.47 5.37 -3.80
N TYR A 23 -18.82 5.34 -5.08
CA TYR A 23 -17.82 5.28 -6.15
C TYR A 23 -17.72 6.59 -6.96
N VAL A 24 -18.76 7.46 -6.91
CA VAL A 24 -18.80 8.62 -7.80
C VAL A 24 -18.97 9.97 -7.07
N SER A 25 -19.27 9.96 -5.76
CA SER A 25 -19.50 11.20 -5.01
C SER A 25 -18.19 11.83 -4.55
N SER A 26 -17.99 13.10 -4.89
CA SER A 26 -16.92 13.92 -4.34
C SER A 26 -17.03 14.11 -2.83
N ASP A 27 -18.24 14.16 -2.29
CA ASP A 27 -18.47 14.34 -0.85
C ASP A 27 -18.02 13.08 -0.08
N VAL A 28 -18.38 11.88 -0.58
CA VAL A 28 -17.90 10.62 -0.01
C VAL A 28 -16.37 10.52 -0.12
N TYR A 29 -15.79 10.94 -1.26
CA TYR A 29 -14.35 11.03 -1.40
C TYR A 29 -13.71 11.95 -0.34
N GLY A 30 -14.32 13.10 -0.07
CA GLY A 30 -13.88 14.00 1.00
C GLY A 30 -13.94 13.34 2.37
N GLU A 31 -15.03 12.63 2.69
CA GLU A 31 -15.15 11.86 3.94
C GLU A 31 -14.08 10.76 4.05
N GLU A 32 -13.75 10.07 2.96
CA GLU A 32 -12.68 9.07 2.90
C GLU A 32 -11.32 9.68 3.23
N GLN A 33 -11.00 10.85 2.65
CA GLN A 33 -9.74 11.56 2.94
C GLN A 33 -9.64 11.90 4.45
N GLU A 34 -10.71 12.39 5.05
CA GLU A 34 -10.72 12.80 6.46
C GLU A 34 -10.77 11.62 7.44
N ARG A 35 -11.61 10.60 7.18
CA ARG A 35 -11.91 9.53 8.14
C ARG A 35 -11.07 8.27 7.94
N ILE A 36 -10.50 8.08 6.74
CA ILE A 36 -9.67 6.92 6.42
C ILE A 36 -8.22 7.36 6.23
N PHE A 37 -7.93 8.13 5.19
CA PHE A 37 -6.54 8.42 4.80
C PHE A 37 -5.82 9.32 5.80
N ALA A 38 -6.52 10.22 6.50
CA ALA A 38 -5.95 11.03 7.58
C ALA A 38 -5.92 10.33 8.95
N GLN A 39 -6.60 9.17 9.12
CA GLN A 39 -6.77 8.53 10.42
C GLN A 39 -6.19 7.11 10.54
N ARG A 40 -5.76 6.52 9.42
CA ARG A 40 -5.25 5.15 9.41
C ARG A 40 -3.77 5.11 9.06
N TRP A 41 -3.12 4.01 9.38
CA TRP A 41 -1.74 3.75 9.00
C TRP A 41 -1.65 3.44 7.50
N LEU A 42 -0.87 4.24 6.78
CA LEU A 42 -0.69 4.16 5.34
C LEU A 42 0.73 3.74 5.00
N CYS A 43 0.86 2.73 4.15
CA CYS A 43 2.15 2.37 3.58
C CYS A 43 2.64 3.50 2.67
N VAL A 44 3.85 4.01 2.93
CA VAL A 44 4.47 5.10 2.15
C VAL A 44 5.69 4.66 1.35
N GLY A 45 6.01 3.38 1.38
CA GLY A 45 7.12 2.79 0.64
C GLY A 45 8.04 1.94 1.49
N ARG A 46 9.26 1.75 1.04
CA ARG A 46 10.25 0.89 1.67
C ARG A 46 11.28 1.71 2.46
N GLN A 47 11.68 1.18 3.62
CA GLN A 47 12.77 1.78 4.40
C GLN A 47 14.09 1.82 3.61
N ALA A 48 14.28 0.89 2.68
CA ALA A 48 15.45 0.84 1.81
C ALA A 48 15.53 1.99 0.79
N GLU A 49 14.44 2.70 0.52
CA GLU A 49 14.45 3.92 -0.31
C GLU A 49 15.24 5.06 0.36
N LEU A 50 15.37 5.03 1.67
CA LEU A 50 16.08 6.00 2.48
C LEU A 50 17.37 5.35 3.01
N ALA A 51 18.31 5.00 2.13
CA ALA A 51 19.49 4.21 2.49
C ALA A 51 20.48 4.98 3.37
N GLU A 52 20.70 6.26 3.07
CA GLU A 52 21.72 7.09 3.69
C GLU A 52 21.12 8.26 4.50
N PRO A 53 21.81 8.77 5.52
CA PRO A 53 21.41 9.98 6.19
C PRO A 53 21.15 11.14 5.22
N GLY A 54 20.03 11.84 5.41
CA GLY A 54 19.57 12.91 4.53
C GLY A 54 18.68 12.46 3.39
N ASP A 55 18.65 11.17 3.04
CA ASP A 55 17.69 10.68 2.03
C ASP A 55 16.27 10.96 2.49
N TYR A 56 15.47 11.50 1.59
CA TYR A 56 14.07 11.79 1.86
C TYR A 56 13.17 11.46 0.68
N VAL A 57 11.91 11.21 0.98
CA VAL A 57 10.83 11.12 0.01
C VAL A 57 9.67 12.01 0.46
N LEU A 58 8.97 12.61 -0.51
CA LEU A 58 7.70 13.29 -0.28
C LEU A 58 6.55 12.33 -0.56
N ARG A 59 5.52 12.41 0.28
CA ARG A 59 4.24 11.73 0.05
C ARG A 59 3.11 12.72 0.24
N THR A 60 2.13 12.67 -0.66
CA THR A 60 0.90 13.46 -0.51
C THR A 60 -0.21 12.52 -0.02
N VAL A 61 -0.79 12.83 1.13
CA VAL A 61 -1.81 12.02 1.80
C VAL A 61 -2.90 12.94 2.32
N ALA A 62 -4.15 12.67 1.96
CA ALA A 62 -5.30 13.48 2.38
C ALA A 62 -5.08 15.00 2.16
N GLY A 63 -4.44 15.37 1.06
CA GLY A 63 -4.09 16.75 0.74
C GLY A 63 -2.84 17.30 1.44
N GLU A 64 -2.30 16.60 2.43
CA GLU A 64 -1.11 16.99 3.16
C GLU A 64 0.18 16.49 2.49
N SER A 65 1.19 17.35 2.42
CA SER A 65 2.54 16.96 1.99
C SER A 65 3.36 16.56 3.20
N VAL A 66 3.96 15.37 3.16
CA VAL A 66 4.76 14.80 4.25
C VAL A 66 6.17 14.51 3.75
N ILE A 67 7.18 14.97 4.50
CA ILE A 67 8.58 14.62 4.31
C ILE A 67 8.86 13.38 5.16
N VAL A 68 9.29 12.28 4.55
CA VAL A 68 9.84 11.11 5.26
C VAL A 68 11.34 11.12 5.04
N VAL A 69 12.14 11.24 6.09
CA VAL A 69 13.59 11.51 6.00
C VAL A 69 14.39 10.62 6.96
N ARG A 70 15.56 10.16 6.52
CA ARG A 70 16.54 9.52 7.41
C ARG A 70 17.41 10.58 8.10
N GLY A 71 17.39 10.59 9.42
CA GLY A 71 18.22 11.44 10.25
C GLY A 71 19.69 11.06 10.24
N GLN A 72 20.55 11.94 10.76
CA GLN A 72 21.99 11.68 10.93
C GLN A 72 22.26 10.53 11.93
N ASP A 73 21.35 10.30 12.85
CA ASP A 73 21.37 9.18 13.81
C ASP A 73 20.86 7.85 13.21
N GLY A 74 20.56 7.82 11.91
CA GLY A 74 20.03 6.65 11.20
C GLY A 74 18.54 6.40 11.41
N ALA A 75 17.85 7.11 12.30
CA ALA A 75 16.41 6.95 12.50
C ALA A 75 15.61 7.61 11.37
N VAL A 76 14.55 6.96 10.92
CA VAL A 76 13.62 7.55 9.95
C VAL A 76 12.52 8.30 10.69
N ARG A 77 12.20 9.50 10.22
CA ARG A 77 11.17 10.37 10.79
C ARG A 77 10.27 10.92 9.69
N ALA A 78 9.08 11.33 10.08
CA ALA A 78 8.15 11.99 9.16
C ALA A 78 7.68 13.33 9.74
N PHE A 79 7.56 14.33 8.87
CA PHE A 79 7.14 15.68 9.22
C PHE A 79 6.18 16.25 8.18
N TYR A 80 5.23 17.08 8.62
CA TYR A 80 4.50 17.92 7.67
C TYR A 80 5.48 18.83 6.92
N ASN A 81 5.35 18.90 5.62
CA ASN A 81 6.21 19.68 4.73
C ASN A 81 5.82 21.18 4.77
N VAL A 82 5.91 21.77 5.95
CA VAL A 82 5.48 23.16 6.21
C VAL A 82 6.42 23.87 7.17
N CYS A 83 6.94 25.03 6.75
CA CYS A 83 7.79 25.88 7.60
C CYS A 83 6.97 26.52 8.72
N ARG A 84 7.45 26.44 9.97
CA ARG A 84 6.81 26.99 11.17
C ARG A 84 6.77 28.53 11.21
N HIS A 85 7.46 29.21 10.29
CA HIS A 85 7.44 30.66 10.19
C HIS A 85 6.17 31.19 9.48
N ARG A 86 6.04 30.90 8.18
CA ARG A 86 4.94 31.42 7.33
C ARG A 86 4.39 30.38 6.36
N GLY A 87 4.49 29.10 6.70
CA GLY A 87 3.82 28.02 5.98
C GLY A 87 4.45 27.61 4.63
N THR A 88 5.62 28.10 4.27
CA THR A 88 6.29 27.72 3.02
C THR A 88 6.60 26.23 3.00
N ARG A 89 6.34 25.54 1.88
CA ARG A 89 6.83 24.17 1.65
C ARG A 89 8.35 24.13 1.69
N LEU A 90 8.91 23.17 2.41
CA LEU A 90 10.36 23.06 2.64
C LEU A 90 11.04 22.26 1.51
N CYS A 91 10.43 21.16 1.08
CA CYS A 91 10.91 20.32 -0.01
C CYS A 91 9.86 20.29 -1.12
N THR A 92 10.32 20.26 -2.39
CA THR A 92 9.44 20.26 -3.57
C THR A 92 9.71 19.07 -4.51
N ALA A 93 10.92 18.49 -4.49
CA ALA A 93 11.22 17.29 -5.24
C ALA A 93 10.64 16.06 -4.54
N GLU A 94 10.11 15.12 -5.30
CA GLU A 94 9.47 13.90 -4.77
C GLU A 94 10.42 13.04 -3.93
N HIS A 95 11.71 13.09 -4.24
CA HIS A 95 12.78 12.45 -3.48
C HIS A 95 14.09 13.21 -3.66
N GLY A 96 15.03 12.99 -2.77
CA GLY A 96 16.35 13.60 -2.84
C GLY A 96 17.17 13.32 -1.60
N ARG A 97 18.30 14.05 -1.49
CA ARG A 97 19.17 13.99 -0.31
C ARG A 97 19.42 15.40 0.20
N LEU A 98 19.09 15.61 1.45
CA LEU A 98 19.46 16.77 2.25
C LEU A 98 20.85 16.53 2.84
N SER A 99 21.61 17.60 3.11
CA SER A 99 22.92 17.45 3.78
C SER A 99 22.72 17.07 5.25
N GLU A 100 22.63 18.06 6.12
CA GLU A 100 22.43 17.87 7.56
C GLU A 100 21.18 18.60 8.07
N THR A 101 20.57 19.43 7.21
CA THR A 101 19.49 20.34 7.58
C THR A 101 18.44 20.45 6.50
N ILE A 102 17.24 20.87 6.93
CA ILE A 102 16.14 21.29 6.09
C ILE A 102 16.03 22.82 6.19
N GLN A 103 16.45 23.54 5.16
CA GLN A 103 16.37 24.98 5.15
C GLN A 103 15.17 25.48 4.36
N CYS A 104 14.39 26.37 4.98
CA CYS A 104 13.27 27.03 4.31
C CYS A 104 13.79 28.00 3.23
N PRO A 105 13.33 27.87 1.97
CA PRO A 105 13.81 28.69 0.87
C PRO A 105 13.36 30.17 0.97
N TYR A 106 12.45 30.50 1.88
CA TYR A 106 11.88 31.84 1.98
C TYR A 106 12.71 32.78 2.90
N HIS A 107 12.87 32.40 4.18
CA HIS A 107 13.58 33.25 5.16
C HIS A 107 14.67 32.46 5.90
N ALA A 108 15.18 31.40 5.31
CA ALA A 108 16.26 30.57 5.83
C ALA A 108 16.06 30.05 7.27
N TRP A 109 14.79 29.83 7.69
CA TRP A 109 14.57 29.03 8.89
C TRP A 109 15.12 27.63 8.64
N THR A 110 15.97 27.16 9.55
CA THR A 110 16.77 25.96 9.35
C THR A 110 16.49 24.97 10.45
N TYR A 111 16.14 23.75 10.05
CA TYR A 111 15.83 22.62 10.94
C TYR A 111 16.87 21.52 10.75
N THR A 112 17.20 20.83 11.81
CA THR A 112 17.91 19.55 11.73
C THR A 112 17.00 18.47 11.16
N LEU A 113 17.57 17.31 10.78
CA LEU A 113 16.79 16.19 10.23
C LEU A 113 15.93 15.48 11.30
N ASP A 114 16.05 15.84 12.57
CA ASP A 114 15.13 15.43 13.65
C ASP A 114 13.98 16.43 13.87
N GLY A 115 13.93 17.50 13.06
CA GLY A 115 12.87 18.52 13.09
C GLY A 115 13.12 19.69 14.02
N THR A 116 14.23 19.72 14.77
CA THR A 116 14.56 20.82 15.69
C THR A 116 14.92 22.10 14.94
N LEU A 117 14.34 23.24 15.30
CA LEU A 117 14.71 24.55 14.73
C LEU A 117 16.05 25.03 15.32
N ILE A 118 17.07 25.14 14.47
CA ILE A 118 18.41 25.60 14.87
C ILE A 118 18.74 27.03 14.37
N GLY A 119 18.16 27.45 13.25
CA GLY A 119 18.39 28.79 12.66
C GLY A 119 17.08 29.51 12.40
N ALA A 120 16.96 30.74 12.87
CA ALA A 120 15.82 31.65 12.63
C ALA A 120 16.31 33.09 12.56
N PRO A 121 16.75 33.59 11.37
CA PRO A 121 17.31 34.90 11.20
C PRO A 121 16.40 36.01 11.75
N HIS A 122 17.00 37.01 12.45
CA HIS A 122 16.35 38.18 13.06
C HIS A 122 15.30 37.88 14.14
N MET A 123 15.07 36.61 14.50
CA MET A 123 14.09 36.28 15.55
C MET A 123 14.58 36.56 16.96
N ASN A 124 15.89 36.83 17.14
CA ASN A 124 16.44 37.33 18.40
C ASN A 124 15.93 38.76 18.75
N GLU A 125 15.38 39.47 17.77
CA GLU A 125 14.77 40.80 17.95
C GLU A 125 13.32 40.72 18.45
N VAL A 126 12.72 39.52 18.47
CA VAL A 126 11.34 39.29 18.91
C VAL A 126 11.31 38.91 20.38
N PRO A 127 10.70 39.74 21.26
CA PRO A 127 10.62 39.43 22.68
C PRO A 127 9.91 38.08 22.94
N GLY A 128 10.55 37.24 23.75
CA GLY A 128 9.98 35.93 24.13
C GLY A 128 10.08 34.84 23.07
N PHE A 129 10.70 35.06 21.94
CA PHE A 129 10.90 34.01 20.94
C PHE A 129 11.90 32.96 21.44
N ASP A 130 11.47 31.72 21.47
CA ASP A 130 12.32 30.56 21.73
C ASP A 130 12.23 29.56 20.56
N LYS A 131 13.35 29.20 19.96
CA LYS A 131 13.42 28.25 18.87
C LYS A 131 12.82 26.88 19.26
N ARG A 132 12.87 26.49 20.52
CA ARG A 132 12.34 25.24 21.05
C ARG A 132 10.83 25.12 20.87
N ASP A 133 10.10 26.22 20.70
CA ASP A 133 8.65 26.24 20.50
C ASP A 133 8.24 26.03 19.04
N TYR A 134 9.22 25.96 18.11
CA TYR A 134 8.99 25.91 16.67
C TYR A 134 9.67 24.74 15.95
N PRO A 135 9.68 23.50 16.51
CA PRO A 135 10.12 22.33 15.75
C PRO A 135 9.18 22.06 14.58
N LEU A 136 9.59 21.30 13.59
CA LEU A 136 8.68 20.79 12.56
C LEU A 136 7.56 19.95 13.20
N HIS A 137 6.37 20.03 12.66
CA HIS A 137 5.26 19.19 13.11
C HIS A 137 5.52 17.73 12.74
N PRO A 138 5.63 16.83 13.73
CA PRO A 138 5.87 15.42 13.45
C PRO A 138 4.62 14.75 12.89
N VAL A 139 4.83 13.74 12.07
CA VAL A 139 3.83 12.78 11.63
C VAL A 139 4.19 11.43 12.25
N ALA A 140 3.21 10.71 12.79
CA ALA A 140 3.45 9.39 13.34
C ALA A 140 4.00 8.45 12.26
N LEU A 141 5.08 7.74 12.58
CA LEU A 141 5.76 6.83 11.67
C LEU A 141 6.07 5.52 12.38
N ALA A 142 5.87 4.41 11.67
CA ALA A 142 6.24 3.07 12.10
C ALA A 142 6.90 2.29 10.97
N ALA A 143 7.78 1.36 11.33
CA ALA A 143 8.37 0.41 10.39
C ALA A 143 7.85 -1.01 10.68
N TRP A 144 7.51 -1.75 9.63
CA TRP A 144 7.07 -3.13 9.71
C TRP A 144 7.55 -3.91 8.49
N GLU A 145 8.25 -5.02 8.73
CA GLU A 145 8.77 -5.89 7.67
C GLU A 145 9.52 -5.13 6.54
N GLY A 146 10.21 -4.03 6.90
CA GLY A 146 10.93 -3.18 5.96
C GLY A 146 10.08 -2.17 5.19
N PHE A 147 8.78 -2.13 5.44
CA PHE A 147 7.87 -1.07 4.95
C PHE A 147 7.76 0.05 5.98
N LEU A 148 7.54 1.26 5.50
CA LEU A 148 7.28 2.45 6.30
C LEU A 148 5.79 2.79 6.24
N PHE A 149 5.22 3.10 7.40
CA PHE A 149 3.83 3.51 7.56
C PHE A 149 3.76 4.83 8.28
N ILE A 150 2.87 5.71 7.83
CA ILE A 150 2.57 6.98 8.50
C ILE A 150 1.10 7.05 8.90
N ASN A 151 0.81 7.90 9.88
CA ASN A 151 -0.56 8.22 10.28
C ASN A 151 -0.64 9.71 10.62
N LEU A 152 -1.60 10.43 10.01
CA LEU A 152 -1.77 11.88 10.18
C LEU A 152 -2.63 12.25 11.39
N ALA A 153 -3.28 11.28 12.04
CA ALA A 153 -4.08 11.54 13.23
C ALA A 153 -3.21 12.18 14.34
N ARG A 154 -3.79 13.09 15.09
CA ARG A 154 -3.08 13.74 16.21
C ARG A 154 -2.69 12.74 17.30
N ASP A 155 -3.54 11.73 17.54
CA ASP A 155 -3.34 10.66 18.52
C ASP A 155 -3.73 9.34 17.85
N PRO A 156 -2.86 8.76 17.01
CA PRO A 156 -3.20 7.57 16.27
C PRO A 156 -3.24 6.33 17.16
N GLU A 157 -4.10 5.37 16.82
CA GLU A 157 -4.02 4.03 17.40
C GLU A 157 -2.57 3.53 17.31
N PRO A 158 -1.98 3.00 18.41
CA PRO A 158 -0.62 2.47 18.37
C PRO A 158 -0.43 1.44 17.25
N PHE A 159 0.62 1.59 16.45
CA PHE A 159 0.87 0.73 15.28
C PHE A 159 0.84 -0.77 15.62
N ALA A 160 1.46 -1.16 16.72
CA ALA A 160 1.49 -2.56 17.16
C ALA A 160 0.08 -3.11 17.48
N GLN A 161 -0.84 -2.26 17.91
CA GLN A 161 -2.25 -2.64 18.14
C GLN A 161 -2.99 -2.76 16.82
N ALA A 162 -2.89 -1.75 15.95
CA ALA A 162 -3.53 -1.76 14.63
C ALA A 162 -3.07 -2.96 13.77
N PHE A 163 -1.78 -3.32 13.85
CA PHE A 163 -1.18 -4.40 13.08
C PHE A 163 -1.08 -5.74 13.83
N ALA A 164 -1.68 -5.86 15.02
CA ALA A 164 -1.67 -7.11 15.79
C ALA A 164 -2.12 -8.35 14.99
N PRO A 165 -3.14 -8.29 14.10
CA PRO A 165 -3.53 -9.44 13.27
C PRO A 165 -2.46 -9.90 12.28
N LEU A 166 -1.48 -9.03 11.94
CA LEU A 166 -0.40 -9.30 10.99
C LEU A 166 0.93 -9.67 11.70
N ALA A 167 1.01 -9.54 13.02
CA ALA A 167 2.25 -9.73 13.76
C ALA A 167 2.83 -11.14 13.53
N GLY A 168 4.09 -11.21 13.03
CA GLY A 168 4.81 -12.45 12.76
C GLY A 168 4.28 -13.29 11.59
N ARG A 169 3.16 -12.90 10.95
CA ARG A 169 2.50 -13.68 9.90
C ARG A 169 3.37 -13.88 8.66
N PHE A 170 4.19 -12.88 8.33
CA PHE A 170 5.02 -12.88 7.11
C PHE A 170 6.52 -13.04 7.40
N SER A 171 6.92 -13.29 8.64
CA SER A 171 8.34 -13.36 9.05
C SER A 171 9.17 -14.34 8.20
N ARG A 172 8.57 -15.48 7.79
CA ARG A 172 9.23 -16.49 6.94
C ARG A 172 9.60 -16.02 5.53
N PHE A 173 8.99 -14.90 5.07
CA PHE A 173 9.30 -14.29 3.76
C PHE A 173 10.47 -13.30 3.83
N ASN A 174 11.00 -13.01 5.01
CA ASN A 174 12.15 -12.10 5.21
C ASN A 174 12.01 -10.75 4.48
N LEU A 175 10.80 -10.17 4.45
CA LEU A 175 10.43 -9.01 3.62
C LEU A 175 11.38 -7.82 3.79
N ALA A 176 11.89 -7.61 5.00
CA ALA A 176 12.81 -6.50 5.30
C ALA A 176 14.14 -6.60 4.53
N ARG A 177 14.58 -7.82 4.16
CA ARG A 177 15.84 -8.07 3.45
C ARG A 177 15.71 -7.96 1.93
N LEU A 178 14.49 -8.04 1.40
CA LEU A 178 14.27 -8.03 -0.05
C LEU A 178 14.64 -6.67 -0.65
N ARG A 179 15.18 -6.71 -1.87
CA ARG A 179 15.57 -5.53 -2.63
C ARG A 179 14.61 -5.29 -3.78
N SER A 180 14.32 -4.02 -4.04
CA SER A 180 13.55 -3.62 -5.21
C SER A 180 14.31 -3.93 -6.50
N GLY A 181 13.67 -4.63 -7.42
CA GLY A 181 14.19 -4.91 -8.76
C GLY A 181 13.45 -4.13 -9.84
N ARG A 182 12.21 -3.77 -9.60
CA ARG A 182 11.40 -2.97 -10.53
C ARG A 182 10.31 -2.21 -9.78
N ARG A 183 10.01 -1.02 -10.26
CA ARG A 183 8.84 -0.22 -9.90
C ARG A 183 8.13 0.24 -11.16
N THR A 184 6.79 0.20 -11.13
CA THR A 184 5.92 0.68 -12.21
C THR A 184 4.77 1.48 -11.59
N ASP A 185 4.47 2.63 -12.18
CA ASP A 185 3.37 3.48 -11.76
C ASP A 185 2.24 3.39 -12.77
N TYR A 186 0.99 3.39 -12.28
CA TYR A 186 -0.23 3.35 -13.09
C TYR A 186 -1.16 4.49 -12.69
N ASP A 187 -1.74 5.14 -13.68
CA ASP A 187 -2.82 6.11 -13.52
C ASP A 187 -4.12 5.45 -13.94
N VAL A 188 -4.95 5.09 -12.97
CA VAL A 188 -6.16 4.28 -13.17
C VAL A 188 -7.39 5.14 -12.98
N ARG A 189 -8.25 5.24 -14.02
CA ARG A 189 -9.50 6.01 -13.98
C ARG A 189 -10.61 5.21 -13.31
N ALA A 190 -10.36 4.82 -12.07
CA ALA A 190 -11.31 4.09 -11.24
C ALA A 190 -11.17 4.50 -9.78
N ASN A 191 -12.26 4.37 -9.05
CA ASN A 191 -12.29 4.51 -7.61
C ASN A 191 -11.42 3.44 -6.95
N TRP A 192 -10.63 3.83 -5.95
CA TRP A 192 -9.71 2.94 -5.23
C TRP A 192 -10.40 1.70 -4.63
N LYS A 193 -11.69 1.79 -4.29
CA LYS A 193 -12.47 0.66 -3.77
C LYS A 193 -12.66 -0.45 -4.80
N LEU A 194 -12.83 -0.10 -6.08
CA LEU A 194 -12.93 -1.10 -7.15
C LEU A 194 -11.66 -1.94 -7.28
N ILE A 195 -10.50 -1.31 -7.06
CA ILE A 195 -9.20 -1.96 -7.12
C ILE A 195 -9.05 -2.97 -5.96
N PHE A 196 -9.43 -2.56 -4.74
CA PHE A 196 -9.42 -3.47 -3.59
C PHE A 196 -10.42 -4.63 -3.74
N GLN A 197 -11.62 -4.36 -4.24
CA GLN A 197 -12.65 -5.37 -4.49
C GLN A 197 -12.20 -6.38 -5.55
N ASN A 198 -11.63 -5.89 -6.66
CA ASN A 198 -11.06 -6.72 -7.73
C ASN A 198 -9.91 -7.61 -7.21
N PHE A 199 -8.95 -7.03 -6.48
CA PHE A 199 -7.84 -7.79 -5.89
C PHE A 199 -8.29 -8.84 -4.85
N SER A 200 -9.45 -8.65 -4.23
CA SER A 200 -9.93 -9.50 -3.13
C SER A 200 -10.62 -10.79 -3.59
N GLU A 201 -10.73 -11.03 -4.90
CA GLU A 201 -11.34 -12.26 -5.45
C GLU A 201 -10.67 -12.64 -6.78
N CYS A 202 -10.88 -13.87 -7.24
CA CYS A 202 -10.36 -14.34 -8.53
C CYS A 202 -11.46 -15.02 -9.37
N LEU A 203 -12.74 -14.70 -9.12
CA LEU A 203 -13.86 -15.20 -9.91
C LEU A 203 -13.79 -14.71 -11.37
N HIS A 204 -13.23 -13.49 -11.56
CA HIS A 204 -12.99 -12.90 -12.88
C HIS A 204 -11.78 -13.51 -13.61
N CYS A 205 -10.84 -14.14 -12.90
CA CYS A 205 -9.55 -14.55 -13.46
C CYS A 205 -9.66 -15.46 -14.70
N PRO A 206 -10.56 -16.46 -14.78
CA PRO A 206 -10.67 -17.29 -15.99
C PRO A 206 -11.03 -16.52 -17.25
N VAL A 207 -11.72 -15.38 -17.13
CA VAL A 207 -12.18 -14.54 -18.25
C VAL A 207 -11.18 -13.43 -18.57
N ILE A 208 -10.67 -12.76 -17.55
CA ILE A 208 -9.82 -11.58 -17.68
C ILE A 208 -8.34 -11.97 -17.78
N HIS A 209 -7.89 -12.99 -17.05
CA HIS A 209 -6.50 -13.43 -16.94
C HIS A 209 -6.31 -14.89 -17.33
N PRO A 210 -6.55 -15.29 -18.59
CA PRO A 210 -6.43 -16.70 -18.98
C PRO A 210 -5.01 -17.26 -18.79
N GLY A 211 -3.98 -16.40 -18.83
CA GLY A 211 -2.59 -16.76 -18.51
C GLY A 211 -2.43 -17.12 -17.04
N LEU A 212 -2.91 -16.29 -16.13
CA LEU A 212 -2.86 -16.50 -14.69
C LEU A 212 -3.68 -17.75 -14.30
N ALA A 213 -4.89 -17.88 -14.83
CA ALA A 213 -5.80 -18.98 -14.52
C ALA A 213 -5.23 -20.37 -14.89
N LYS A 214 -4.29 -20.45 -15.84
CA LYS A 214 -3.58 -21.69 -16.20
C LYS A 214 -2.52 -22.06 -15.16
N LEU A 215 -1.94 -21.09 -14.47
CA LEU A 215 -0.84 -21.27 -13.53
C LEU A 215 -1.33 -21.39 -12.08
N THR A 216 -2.50 -20.84 -11.78
CA THR A 216 -3.13 -20.91 -10.46
C THR A 216 -4.65 -20.96 -10.60
N PRO A 217 -5.29 -22.11 -10.31
CA PRO A 217 -6.73 -22.25 -10.40
C PRO A 217 -7.45 -21.38 -9.35
N TYR A 218 -8.37 -20.52 -9.77
CA TYR A 218 -9.11 -19.61 -8.89
C TYR A 218 -9.92 -20.34 -7.79
N THR A 219 -10.25 -21.63 -7.98
CA THR A 219 -10.96 -22.44 -6.99
C THR A 219 -10.06 -22.99 -5.90
N SER A 220 -8.74 -22.86 -6.02
CA SER A 220 -7.76 -23.35 -5.03
C SER A 220 -7.60 -22.43 -3.81
N GLY A 221 -8.17 -21.20 -3.87
CA GLY A 221 -7.99 -20.19 -2.86
C GLY A 221 -8.61 -20.53 -1.50
N GLU A 222 -7.87 -20.25 -0.44
CA GLU A 222 -8.33 -20.28 0.95
C GLU A 222 -7.79 -19.04 1.69
N ASN A 223 -8.59 -18.51 2.62
CA ASN A 223 -8.31 -17.27 3.33
C ASN A 223 -8.15 -17.54 4.83
N ASP A 224 -7.16 -16.91 5.44
CA ASP A 224 -6.94 -16.92 6.89
C ASP A 224 -7.30 -15.57 7.55
N LEU A 225 -7.45 -14.52 6.73
CA LEU A 225 -8.01 -13.23 7.11
C LEU A 225 -9.23 -12.96 6.23
N PHE A 226 -10.42 -13.05 6.81
CA PHE A 226 -11.68 -12.94 6.09
C PHE A 226 -12.69 -11.97 6.73
N GLU A 227 -12.25 -11.23 7.75
CA GLU A 227 -12.99 -10.14 8.41
C GLU A 227 -12.01 -9.07 8.92
N GLY A 228 -12.47 -7.82 8.97
CA GLY A 228 -11.69 -6.69 9.48
C GLY A 228 -10.93 -5.92 8.39
N PRO A 229 -9.92 -5.14 8.77
CA PRO A 229 -9.19 -4.27 7.84
C PRO A 229 -8.11 -5.00 7.03
N TYR A 230 -7.78 -6.24 7.37
CA TYR A 230 -6.79 -7.05 6.67
C TYR A 230 -7.46 -8.32 6.20
N LEU A 231 -7.39 -8.57 4.89
CA LEU A 231 -8.09 -9.68 4.27
C LEU A 231 -7.14 -10.41 3.33
N GLY A 232 -7.34 -11.73 3.20
CA GLY A 232 -6.58 -12.50 2.23
C GLY A 232 -6.22 -13.90 2.69
N GLY A 233 -5.40 -14.56 1.89
CA GLY A 233 -4.99 -15.93 2.07
C GLY A 233 -4.09 -16.36 0.92
N TYR A 234 -4.20 -17.63 0.49
CA TYR A 234 -3.36 -18.19 -0.58
C TYR A 234 -4.16 -18.75 -1.74
N MET A 235 -3.50 -18.90 -2.87
CA MET A 235 -3.88 -19.75 -3.99
C MET A 235 -2.73 -20.73 -4.30
N VAL A 236 -3.08 -21.91 -4.86
CA VAL A 236 -2.08 -22.93 -5.20
C VAL A 236 -1.46 -22.65 -6.55
N ILE A 237 -0.14 -22.65 -6.63
CA ILE A 237 0.61 -22.57 -7.87
C ILE A 237 0.67 -23.97 -8.49
N THR A 238 0.12 -24.14 -9.69
CA THR A 238 0.14 -25.39 -10.47
C THR A 238 1.08 -25.31 -11.66
N ALA A 239 1.75 -24.19 -11.85
CA ALA A 239 2.78 -24.03 -12.87
C ALA A 239 3.86 -25.09 -12.69
N PRO A 240 4.28 -25.83 -13.75
CA PRO A 240 5.30 -26.88 -13.65
C PRO A 240 6.65 -26.39 -13.12
N GLY A 241 6.98 -25.12 -13.33
CA GLY A 241 8.20 -24.47 -12.82
C GLY A 241 8.04 -23.80 -11.45
N GLY A 242 6.86 -23.89 -10.82
CA GLY A 242 6.63 -23.44 -9.44
C GLY A 242 6.47 -21.94 -9.24
N SER A 243 6.37 -21.13 -10.31
CA SER A 243 6.25 -19.67 -10.16
C SER A 243 5.20 -19.07 -11.12
N LEU A 244 4.70 -17.89 -10.76
CA LEU A 244 3.77 -17.08 -11.57
C LEU A 244 4.57 -16.06 -12.38
N THR A 245 5.18 -16.54 -13.45
CA THR A 245 6.00 -15.79 -14.42
C THR A 245 5.59 -16.16 -15.85
N LEU A 246 6.05 -15.44 -16.84
CA LEU A 246 5.77 -15.77 -18.25
C LEU A 246 6.24 -17.19 -18.62
N SER A 247 7.40 -17.60 -18.12
CA SER A 247 7.95 -18.95 -18.35
C SER A 247 7.38 -20.01 -17.42
N GLY A 248 6.67 -19.62 -16.35
CA GLY A 248 6.23 -20.49 -15.26
C GLY A 248 7.35 -20.96 -14.34
N ARG A 249 8.59 -20.46 -14.50
CA ARG A 249 9.78 -20.84 -13.72
C ARG A 249 10.12 -19.76 -12.70
N ALA A 250 10.75 -20.16 -11.60
CA ALA A 250 11.28 -19.21 -10.64
C ALA A 250 12.30 -18.27 -11.30
N CYS A 251 12.20 -16.97 -11.01
CA CYS A 251 13.09 -15.94 -11.52
C CYS A 251 14.28 -15.65 -10.60
N GLY A 252 14.34 -16.27 -9.43
CA GLY A 252 15.42 -16.10 -8.46
C GLY A 252 15.37 -17.13 -7.34
N PRO A 253 16.28 -17.04 -6.34
CA PRO A 253 16.20 -17.86 -5.14
C PRO A 253 14.94 -17.55 -4.32
N ALA A 254 14.56 -18.50 -3.46
CA ALA A 254 13.45 -18.31 -2.52
C ALA A 254 13.63 -17.05 -1.68
N VAL A 255 12.56 -16.30 -1.48
CA VAL A 255 12.59 -14.99 -0.76
C VAL A 255 12.93 -15.11 0.72
N GLY A 256 12.74 -16.30 1.32
CA GLY A 256 12.99 -16.53 2.74
C GLY A 256 12.98 -18.01 3.14
N ASP A 257 12.74 -18.27 4.41
CA ASP A 257 12.74 -19.63 5.01
C ASP A 257 11.36 -20.27 4.84
N LEU A 258 11.00 -20.59 3.58
CA LEU A 258 9.70 -21.07 3.21
C LEU A 258 9.51 -22.55 3.53
N ALA A 259 8.37 -22.92 4.14
CA ALA A 259 7.97 -24.30 4.29
C ALA A 259 7.66 -24.94 2.90
N ALA A 260 7.62 -26.28 2.85
CA ALA A 260 7.37 -27.01 1.61
C ALA A 260 6.06 -26.59 0.93
N GLU A 261 5.02 -26.35 1.71
CA GLU A 261 3.72 -25.87 1.21
C GLU A 261 3.78 -24.45 0.64
N ASP A 262 4.59 -23.55 1.23
CA ASP A 262 4.74 -22.17 0.74
C ASP A 262 5.39 -22.12 -0.66
N GLN A 263 6.19 -23.12 -1.02
CA GLN A 263 6.84 -23.22 -2.33
C GLN A 263 5.83 -23.47 -3.48
N HIS A 264 4.61 -23.83 -3.13
CA HIS A 264 3.52 -24.09 -4.09
C HIS A 264 2.31 -23.17 -3.85
N ARG A 265 2.52 -22.07 -3.11
CA ARG A 265 1.45 -21.10 -2.81
C ARG A 265 1.88 -19.70 -3.17
N VAL A 266 0.95 -18.93 -3.65
CA VAL A 266 1.01 -17.47 -3.68
C VAL A 266 0.01 -16.94 -2.67
N TYR A 267 0.41 -15.96 -1.88
CA TYR A 267 -0.43 -15.32 -0.88
C TYR A 267 -0.81 -13.93 -1.33
N PHE A 268 -2.09 -13.59 -1.22
CA PHE A 268 -2.62 -12.27 -1.55
C PHE A 268 -3.30 -11.68 -0.32
N TYR A 269 -2.84 -10.51 0.09
CA TYR A 269 -3.40 -9.78 1.23
C TYR A 269 -3.69 -8.34 0.86
N SER A 270 -4.91 -7.89 1.18
CA SER A 270 -5.27 -6.48 1.17
C SER A 270 -5.11 -5.91 2.58
N LEU A 271 -4.22 -4.92 2.71
CA LEU A 271 -3.94 -4.20 3.94
C LEU A 271 -4.59 -2.81 3.83
N PHE A 272 -5.77 -2.69 4.43
CA PHE A 272 -6.55 -1.45 4.40
C PHE A 272 -5.78 -0.30 5.08
N PRO A 273 -5.73 0.93 4.49
CA PRO A 273 -6.53 1.32 3.32
C PRO A 273 -5.75 1.42 2.01
N ASN A 274 -4.44 1.20 1.95
CA ASN A 274 -3.70 1.58 0.74
C ASN A 274 -2.65 0.58 0.27
N MET A 275 -2.58 -0.64 0.83
CA MET A 275 -1.55 -1.59 0.42
C MET A 275 -2.17 -2.93 0.00
N LEU A 276 -1.72 -3.44 -1.16
CA LEU A 276 -1.95 -4.80 -1.60
C LEU A 276 -0.62 -5.54 -1.60
N LEU A 277 -0.57 -6.75 -1.06
CA LEU A 277 0.65 -7.52 -0.88
C LEU A 277 0.50 -8.91 -1.48
N SER A 278 1.37 -9.26 -2.41
CA SER A 278 1.43 -10.57 -3.07
C SER A 278 2.76 -11.24 -2.76
N LEU A 279 2.71 -12.38 -2.06
CA LEU A 279 3.88 -13.11 -1.59
C LEU A 279 4.04 -14.39 -2.42
N HIS A 280 5.04 -14.39 -3.29
CA HIS A 280 5.43 -15.53 -4.10
C HIS A 280 6.65 -16.23 -3.49
N PRO A 281 6.93 -17.49 -3.88
CA PRO A 281 8.09 -18.19 -3.35
C PRO A 281 9.44 -17.55 -3.71
N ASP A 282 9.54 -16.90 -4.86
CA ASP A 282 10.78 -16.39 -5.47
C ASP A 282 10.84 -14.86 -5.63
N TYR A 283 9.73 -14.17 -5.38
CA TYR A 283 9.64 -12.72 -5.31
C TYR A 283 8.45 -12.26 -4.47
N VAL A 284 8.41 -10.99 -4.15
CA VAL A 284 7.25 -10.34 -3.52
C VAL A 284 6.85 -9.15 -4.38
N MET A 285 5.56 -8.96 -4.56
CA MET A 285 5.01 -7.79 -5.23
C MET A 285 4.08 -7.06 -4.26
N PHE A 286 4.14 -5.73 -4.24
CA PHE A 286 3.18 -4.95 -3.50
C PHE A 286 2.72 -3.73 -4.30
N HIS A 287 1.50 -3.29 -4.01
CA HIS A 287 0.96 -2.06 -4.54
C HIS A 287 0.68 -1.08 -3.41
N THR A 288 0.91 0.20 -3.66
CA THR A 288 0.36 1.29 -2.84
C THR A 288 -0.63 2.08 -3.68
N LEU A 289 -1.80 2.33 -3.09
CA LEU A 289 -2.91 3.02 -3.75
C LEU A 289 -3.05 4.43 -3.18
N TRP A 290 -3.11 5.41 -4.08
CA TRP A 290 -3.24 6.82 -3.77
C TRP A 290 -4.44 7.40 -4.52
N PRO A 291 -5.64 7.44 -3.89
CA PRO A 291 -6.81 8.05 -4.49
C PRO A 291 -6.58 9.54 -4.72
N GLU A 292 -6.74 10.01 -5.95
CA GLU A 292 -6.62 11.41 -6.35
C GLU A 292 -7.97 12.09 -6.53
N ALA A 293 -8.99 11.28 -6.86
CA ALA A 293 -10.38 11.70 -6.99
C ALA A 293 -11.31 10.51 -6.72
N SER A 294 -12.63 10.77 -6.72
CA SER A 294 -13.63 9.70 -6.59
C SER A 294 -13.59 8.67 -7.72
N ASP A 295 -12.95 8.98 -8.84
CA ASP A 295 -12.86 8.17 -10.06
C ASP A 295 -11.43 8.05 -10.61
N ARG A 296 -10.42 8.35 -9.79
CA ARG A 296 -9.02 8.26 -10.19
C ARG A 296 -8.12 7.84 -9.04
N THR A 297 -7.29 6.85 -9.30
CA THR A 297 -6.34 6.31 -8.33
C THR A 297 -4.97 6.16 -8.99
N HIS A 298 -3.95 6.77 -8.41
CA HIS A 298 -2.56 6.48 -8.72
C HIS A 298 -2.13 5.21 -7.98
N ILE A 299 -1.48 4.28 -8.69
CA ILE A 299 -1.00 3.02 -8.11
C ILE A 299 0.48 2.88 -8.40
N THR A 300 1.26 2.62 -7.36
CA THR A 300 2.64 2.18 -7.52
C THR A 300 2.71 0.68 -7.26
N CYS A 301 3.27 -0.07 -8.19
CA CYS A 301 3.58 -1.50 -8.04
C CYS A 301 5.08 -1.70 -7.98
N GLU A 302 5.55 -2.50 -7.03
CA GLU A 302 6.98 -2.77 -6.86
C GLU A 302 7.24 -4.27 -6.66
N TRP A 303 8.27 -4.77 -7.33
CA TRP A 303 8.73 -6.16 -7.25
C TRP A 303 10.00 -6.25 -6.44
N LEU A 304 9.98 -7.08 -5.43
CA LEU A 304 11.08 -7.30 -4.49
C LEU A 304 11.65 -8.71 -4.67
N PHE A 305 12.96 -8.82 -4.69
CA PHE A 305 13.67 -10.08 -4.89
C PHE A 305 14.69 -10.32 -3.77
N HIS A 306 15.07 -11.58 -3.59
CA HIS A 306 16.15 -11.91 -2.68
C HIS A 306 17.45 -11.17 -3.11
N PRO A 307 18.23 -10.61 -2.16
CA PRO A 307 19.45 -9.86 -2.50
C PRO A 307 20.43 -10.63 -3.38
N ASP A 308 20.59 -11.92 -3.14
CA ASP A 308 21.52 -12.78 -3.88
C ASP A 308 21.10 -13.00 -5.35
N ALA A 309 19.87 -12.70 -5.71
CA ALA A 309 19.43 -12.77 -7.11
C ALA A 309 20.19 -11.79 -8.00
N PHE A 310 20.44 -10.56 -7.50
CA PHE A 310 21.00 -9.47 -8.30
C PHE A 310 22.44 -9.69 -8.82
N GLY A 311 23.15 -10.67 -8.29
CA GLY A 311 24.50 -11.01 -8.75
C GLY A 311 24.57 -12.33 -9.54
N GLN A 312 23.45 -13.03 -9.73
CA GLN A 312 23.44 -14.34 -10.37
C GLN A 312 23.36 -14.23 -11.90
N PRO A 313 24.15 -15.00 -12.65
CA PRO A 313 23.94 -15.16 -14.06
C PRO A 313 22.54 -15.74 -14.34
N GLY A 314 21.78 -15.08 -15.23
CA GLY A 314 20.43 -15.54 -15.61
C GLY A 314 19.32 -15.03 -14.70
N PHE A 315 19.58 -14.15 -13.73
CA PHE A 315 18.52 -13.42 -13.04
C PHE A 315 17.71 -12.60 -14.02
N ALA A 316 16.44 -12.91 -14.16
CA ALA A 316 15.54 -12.34 -15.15
C ALA A 316 14.26 -11.81 -14.47
N PRO A 317 14.31 -10.69 -13.74
CA PRO A 317 13.14 -10.12 -13.06
C PRO A 317 12.01 -9.80 -14.04
N GLU A 318 12.34 -9.50 -15.30
CA GLU A 318 11.37 -9.17 -16.35
C GLU A 318 10.38 -10.31 -16.63
N ASP A 319 10.71 -11.54 -16.32
CA ASP A 319 9.81 -12.68 -16.47
C ASP A 319 8.60 -12.59 -15.50
N ALA A 320 8.85 -12.22 -14.25
CA ALA A 320 7.81 -11.92 -13.28
C ALA A 320 7.13 -10.56 -13.54
N VAL A 321 7.93 -9.52 -13.83
CA VAL A 321 7.45 -8.15 -14.02
C VAL A 321 6.49 -8.07 -15.20
N SER A 322 6.86 -8.61 -16.37
CA SER A 322 6.01 -8.56 -17.56
C SER A 322 4.72 -9.35 -17.39
N PHE A 323 4.77 -10.51 -16.70
CA PHE A 323 3.60 -11.31 -16.40
C PHE A 323 2.58 -10.53 -15.56
N TRP A 324 3.04 -9.87 -14.50
CA TRP A 324 2.16 -9.11 -13.62
C TRP A 324 1.81 -7.73 -14.16
N ASP A 325 2.67 -7.08 -14.95
CA ASP A 325 2.30 -5.82 -15.61
C ASP A 325 1.13 -6.03 -16.59
N GLU A 326 1.15 -7.15 -17.34
CA GLU A 326 0.02 -7.54 -18.18
C GLU A 326 -1.24 -7.80 -17.35
N THR A 327 -1.14 -8.60 -16.29
CA THR A 327 -2.26 -8.90 -15.38
C THR A 327 -2.82 -7.63 -14.74
N ASN A 328 -1.97 -6.78 -14.19
CA ASN A 328 -2.35 -5.49 -13.60
C ASN A 328 -3.11 -4.61 -14.60
N ARG A 329 -2.63 -4.49 -15.84
CA ARG A 329 -3.30 -3.69 -16.88
C ARG A 329 -4.66 -4.25 -17.26
N GLN A 330 -4.81 -5.56 -17.26
CA GLN A 330 -6.12 -6.21 -17.47
C GLN A 330 -7.08 -5.87 -16.32
N ASP A 331 -6.61 -5.90 -15.07
CA ASP A 331 -7.38 -5.52 -13.89
C ASP A 331 -7.76 -4.02 -13.92
N TRP A 332 -6.81 -3.15 -14.24
CA TRP A 332 -7.09 -1.72 -14.31
C TRP A 332 -8.14 -1.42 -15.38
N ASN A 333 -8.05 -2.06 -16.54
CA ASN A 333 -9.03 -1.90 -17.60
C ASN A 333 -10.44 -2.29 -17.17
N ILE A 334 -10.61 -3.43 -16.46
CA ILE A 334 -11.94 -3.85 -15.99
C ILE A 334 -12.46 -2.96 -14.86
N CYS A 335 -11.58 -2.48 -13.97
CA CYS A 335 -11.94 -1.50 -12.94
C CYS A 335 -12.41 -0.17 -13.57
N GLU A 336 -11.74 0.34 -14.60
CA GLU A 336 -12.15 1.55 -15.34
C GLU A 336 -13.52 1.35 -16.02
N ARG A 337 -13.75 0.21 -16.63
CA ARG A 337 -15.06 -0.12 -17.23
C ARG A 337 -16.15 -0.23 -16.16
N SER A 338 -15.85 -0.79 -14.99
CA SER A 338 -16.78 -0.85 -13.86
C SER A 338 -17.11 0.55 -13.34
N GLN A 339 -16.10 1.44 -13.23
CA GLN A 339 -16.33 2.85 -12.88
C GLN A 339 -17.32 3.53 -13.82
N LEU A 340 -17.15 3.36 -15.13
CA LEU A 340 -18.06 3.91 -16.13
C LEU A 340 -19.48 3.34 -16.01
N GLY A 341 -19.60 2.03 -15.77
CA GLY A 341 -20.89 1.37 -15.58
C GLY A 341 -21.61 1.82 -14.31
N ILE A 342 -20.89 1.94 -13.20
CA ILE A 342 -21.42 2.41 -11.91
C ILE A 342 -21.82 3.89 -11.97
N ALA A 343 -21.18 4.70 -12.80
CA ALA A 343 -21.57 6.09 -13.03
C ALA A 343 -22.95 6.23 -13.71
N SER A 344 -23.48 5.18 -14.31
CA SER A 344 -24.83 5.17 -14.91
C SER A 344 -25.92 5.43 -13.87
N ARG A 345 -26.97 6.14 -14.27
CA ARG A 345 -28.19 6.31 -13.44
C ARG A 345 -28.96 5.01 -13.24
N ALA A 346 -28.71 4.01 -14.10
CA ALA A 346 -29.35 2.70 -14.04
C ALA A 346 -28.61 1.70 -13.13
N TYR A 347 -27.46 2.11 -12.56
CA TYR A 347 -26.73 1.22 -11.64
C TYR A 347 -27.50 1.03 -10.33
N GLU A 348 -27.71 -0.21 -10.00
CA GLU A 348 -28.21 -0.67 -8.69
C GLU A 348 -27.22 -1.71 -8.09
N PRO A 349 -27.03 -1.73 -6.76
CA PRO A 349 -26.18 -2.72 -6.13
C PRO A 349 -26.61 -4.14 -6.48
N GLY A 350 -25.67 -4.92 -7.06
CA GLY A 350 -25.86 -6.35 -7.37
C GLY A 350 -25.56 -7.26 -6.17
N PRO A 351 -26.03 -8.51 -6.17
CA PRO A 351 -25.67 -9.47 -5.14
C PRO A 351 -24.24 -9.98 -5.34
N TYR A 352 -23.50 -10.18 -4.25
CA TYR A 352 -22.27 -10.95 -4.28
C TYR A 352 -22.55 -12.45 -4.41
N SER A 353 -21.71 -13.15 -5.16
CA SER A 353 -21.71 -14.61 -5.19
C SER A 353 -21.02 -15.17 -3.93
N PRO A 354 -21.25 -16.44 -3.60
CA PRO A 354 -20.53 -17.08 -2.50
C PRO A 354 -18.99 -17.06 -2.64
N ARG A 355 -18.46 -16.88 -3.85
CA ARG A 355 -17.01 -16.82 -4.08
C ARG A 355 -16.40 -15.43 -3.88
N GLU A 356 -17.23 -14.41 -3.67
CA GLU A 356 -16.85 -13.02 -3.45
C GLU A 356 -16.97 -12.62 -1.96
N GLY A 357 -16.96 -13.58 -1.04
CA GLY A 357 -17.10 -13.33 0.39
C GLY A 357 -16.06 -12.36 0.96
N ILE A 358 -14.85 -12.35 0.39
CA ILE A 358 -13.75 -11.45 0.81
C ILE A 358 -13.98 -10.02 0.30
N SER A 359 -14.44 -9.84 -0.96
CA SER A 359 -14.82 -8.51 -1.47
C SER A 359 -15.95 -7.90 -0.66
N ALA A 360 -16.95 -8.72 -0.29
CA ALA A 360 -18.02 -8.29 0.59
C ALA A 360 -17.55 -7.95 2.03
N ALA A 361 -16.56 -8.69 2.56
CA ALA A 361 -15.94 -8.38 3.85
C ALA A 361 -15.17 -7.06 3.80
N TRP A 362 -14.53 -6.79 2.66
CA TRP A 362 -13.86 -5.51 2.41
C TRP A 362 -14.84 -4.34 2.44
N ASP A 363 -16.00 -4.46 1.79
CA ASP A 363 -17.05 -3.43 1.81
C ASP A 363 -17.52 -3.13 3.24
N ARG A 364 -17.69 -4.17 4.07
CA ARG A 364 -18.04 -3.99 5.49
C ARG A 364 -16.95 -3.25 6.26
N ALA A 365 -15.68 -3.57 6.01
CA ALA A 365 -14.56 -2.89 6.65
C ALA A 365 -14.50 -1.42 6.25
N PHE A 366 -14.72 -1.12 4.98
CA PHE A 366 -14.81 0.24 4.45
C PHE A 366 -15.97 1.03 5.11
N LEU A 367 -17.19 0.48 5.11
CA LEU A 367 -18.36 1.15 5.70
C LEU A 367 -18.14 1.45 7.20
N ARG A 368 -17.57 0.50 7.94
CA ARG A 368 -17.19 0.74 9.34
C ARG A 368 -16.17 1.87 9.49
N ALA A 369 -15.20 1.94 8.58
CA ALA A 369 -14.12 2.94 8.65
C ALA A 369 -14.62 4.37 8.43
N ILE A 370 -15.64 4.57 7.58
CA ILE A 370 -16.28 5.89 7.37
C ILE A 370 -17.43 6.16 8.35
N GLY A 371 -17.72 5.22 9.30
CA GLY A 371 -18.78 5.40 10.30
C GLY A 371 -20.19 5.16 9.77
N HIS A 372 -20.34 4.46 8.64
CA HIS A 372 -21.62 4.04 8.10
C HIS A 372 -21.91 2.60 8.53
N THR A 373 -23.08 2.35 9.09
CA THR A 373 -23.56 0.99 9.38
C THR A 373 -24.09 0.36 8.08
N SER A 374 -23.72 -0.88 7.83
CA SER A 374 -24.26 -1.70 6.75
C SER A 374 -25.73 -2.03 6.95
#